data_321cec01938e5c36e032cb94dcabf043
#
_entry.id   321cec01938e5c36e032cb94dcabf043
#
_cell.length_a   1.000
_cell.length_b   1.000
_cell.length_c   1.000
_cell.angle_alpha   90.00
_cell.angle_beta   90.00
_cell.angle_gamma   90.00
#
_symmetry.space_group_name_H-M   'P 1'
#
loop_
_entity.id
_entity.type
_entity.pdbx_description
1 polymer ?
#
loop_
_entity_poly.entity_id
_entity_poly.type
_entity_poly.pdbx_seq_one_letter_code
_entity_poly.pdbx_strand_id
1 'polypeptide(L)'
;VILNYAFGDICKGMNTTNNNFNTTYTNNFIEANALKFKYANQYELNSNLFDNSLSYFNNELSSNQNVFIVVLEPGRVRKIQILEYTNTKVVFRHGNIDNTDTVTVTMTLNPNNNYNYYSFKNKDFVLVEPANNTSWDIEFTKYTTLLTEFNSTKYYGVTGAIFNPGKKFQYTFLENININDVDLAKASSLSLKTDLLGIGYSWKKFSSPTNDGFYAIEPRTYIVKDSSKYYTIQFTEFSKLIGGTTEKGYPQFLQNNL
;
A
#
# COMPACT_ATOMS: atom_id res chain seq x y z
N VAL A 1 -3.95 -9.98 -5.88
CA VAL A 1 -4.91 -8.86 -5.73
C VAL A 1 -4.52 -8.07 -4.52
N ILE A 2 -4.37 -6.79 -4.71
CA ILE A 2 -4.08 -5.86 -3.65
C ILE A 2 -5.33 -5.00 -3.47
N LEU A 3 -5.85 -4.95 -2.25
CA LEU A 3 -6.98 -4.09 -1.93
C LEU A 3 -6.41 -2.70 -1.57
N ASN A 4 -6.81 -1.68 -2.32
CA ASN A 4 -6.35 -0.33 -2.09
C ASN A 4 -7.06 0.30 -0.87
N TYR A 5 -6.28 0.94 -0.02
CA TYR A 5 -6.72 1.75 1.09
C TYR A 5 -7.09 3.16 0.60
N ALA A 6 -8.33 3.36 0.18
CA ALA A 6 -8.69 4.63 -0.45
C ALA A 6 -9.24 5.70 0.51
N PHE A 7 -9.85 5.37 1.65
CA PHE A 7 -10.66 6.34 2.40
C PHE A 7 -10.64 6.20 3.94
N GLY A 8 -9.50 5.90 4.51
CA GLY A 8 -9.38 6.00 5.99
C GLY A 8 -9.58 4.70 6.74
N ASP A 9 -10.18 3.68 6.15
CA ASP A 9 -10.38 2.38 6.77
C ASP A 9 -9.49 1.29 6.18
N ILE A 10 -9.11 0.36 7.02
CA ILE A 10 -8.20 -0.72 6.66
C ILE A 10 -9.00 -1.79 5.92
N CYS A 11 -8.70 -1.97 4.62
CA CYS A 11 -9.29 -3.07 3.86
C CYS A 11 -8.84 -4.42 4.43
N LYS A 12 -9.77 -5.34 4.51
CA LYS A 12 -9.50 -6.71 4.95
C LYS A 12 -10.28 -7.73 4.13
N GLY A 13 -9.76 -8.94 4.03
CA GLY A 13 -10.39 -10.00 3.27
C GLY A 13 -10.29 -11.35 3.95
N MET A 14 -11.17 -12.26 3.57
CA MET A 14 -11.24 -13.63 4.07
C MET A 14 -11.50 -14.58 2.91
N ASN A 15 -10.77 -15.71 2.86
CA ASN A 15 -11.12 -16.85 2.01
C ASN A 15 -12.26 -17.63 2.67
N THR A 16 -13.37 -17.82 1.97
CA THR A 16 -14.52 -18.59 2.47
C THR A 16 -14.33 -20.10 2.36
N THR A 17 -13.30 -20.56 1.64
CA THR A 17 -13.10 -21.96 1.25
C THR A 17 -14.23 -22.56 0.40
N ASN A 18 -15.16 -21.73 -0.05
CA ASN A 18 -16.31 -22.10 -0.88
C ASN A 18 -16.07 -21.60 -2.31
N ASN A 19 -16.28 -22.44 -3.30
CA ASN A 19 -16.15 -22.09 -4.72
C ASN A 19 -17.47 -21.73 -5.40
N ASN A 20 -18.60 -21.83 -4.70
CA ASN A 20 -19.88 -21.42 -5.24
C ASN A 20 -20.13 -19.93 -5.02
N PHE A 21 -19.95 -19.14 -6.06
CA PHE A 21 -20.17 -17.69 -5.99
C PHE A 21 -21.62 -17.31 -5.64
N ASN A 22 -22.60 -18.14 -5.96
CA ASN A 22 -24.01 -17.86 -5.68
C ASN A 22 -24.39 -18.05 -4.21
N THR A 23 -23.48 -18.55 -3.37
CA THR A 23 -23.69 -18.57 -1.92
C THR A 23 -23.86 -17.15 -1.41
N THR A 24 -24.96 -16.90 -0.68
CA THR A 24 -25.21 -15.64 0.01
C THR A 24 -24.54 -15.64 1.38
N TYR A 25 -24.06 -14.49 1.79
CA TYR A 25 -23.48 -14.28 3.11
C TYR A 25 -24.21 -13.13 3.81
N THR A 26 -24.23 -13.16 5.12
CA THR A 26 -24.90 -12.16 5.95
C THR A 26 -23.87 -11.38 6.79
N ASN A 27 -24.26 -10.25 7.35
CA ASN A 27 -23.43 -9.54 8.30
C ASN A 27 -23.10 -10.40 9.53
N ASN A 28 -24.04 -11.21 10.00
CA ASN A 28 -23.78 -12.14 11.09
C ASN A 28 -22.71 -13.17 10.75
N PHE A 29 -22.65 -13.65 9.49
CA PHE A 29 -21.57 -14.52 9.03
C PHE A 29 -20.22 -13.80 9.11
N ILE A 30 -20.17 -12.54 8.70
CA ILE A 30 -18.94 -11.72 8.73
C ILE A 30 -18.47 -11.49 10.16
N GLU A 31 -19.40 -11.14 11.07
CA GLU A 31 -19.12 -10.95 12.48
C GLU A 31 -18.63 -12.23 13.15
N ALA A 32 -19.30 -13.36 12.90
CA ALA A 32 -18.90 -14.68 13.43
C ALA A 32 -17.52 -15.15 12.93
N ASN A 33 -17.07 -14.64 11.79
CA ASN A 33 -15.76 -14.95 11.21
C ASN A 33 -14.76 -13.79 11.31
N ALA A 34 -15.00 -12.79 12.14
CA ALA A 34 -14.20 -11.57 12.22
C ALA A 34 -12.69 -11.82 12.40
N LEU A 35 -12.31 -12.86 13.14
CA LEU A 35 -10.91 -13.24 13.37
C LEU A 35 -10.24 -13.91 12.16
N LYS A 36 -11.00 -14.37 11.17
CA LYS A 36 -10.48 -14.96 9.94
C LYS A 36 -10.11 -13.91 8.89
N PHE A 37 -10.58 -12.67 9.05
CA PHE A 37 -10.24 -11.60 8.14
C PHE A 37 -8.80 -11.17 8.35
N LYS A 38 -8.04 -11.10 7.26
CA LYS A 38 -6.67 -10.60 7.21
C LYS A 38 -6.65 -9.22 6.57
N TYR A 39 -5.83 -8.35 7.11
CA TYR A 39 -5.65 -7.01 6.55
C TYR A 39 -4.90 -7.08 5.22
N ALA A 40 -5.34 -6.30 4.26
CA ALA A 40 -4.62 -6.13 3.02
C ALA A 40 -3.43 -5.20 3.26
N ASN A 41 -2.22 -5.75 3.29
CA ASN A 41 -1.00 -4.97 3.28
C ASN A 41 -0.34 -5.13 1.91
N GLN A 42 -0.28 -4.01 1.19
CA GLN A 42 0.11 -4.02 -0.22
C GLN A 42 1.64 -4.05 -0.40
N TYR A 43 2.42 -3.75 0.63
CA TYR A 43 3.86 -3.53 0.48
C TYR A 43 4.76 -4.43 1.35
N GLU A 44 4.24 -5.12 2.33
CA GLU A 44 5.03 -6.05 3.15
C GLU A 44 5.10 -7.44 2.50
N LEU A 45 5.76 -7.53 1.35
CA LEU A 45 5.90 -8.77 0.59
C LEU A 45 6.71 -9.85 1.31
N ASN A 46 7.43 -9.53 2.37
CA ASN A 46 8.33 -10.43 3.09
C ASN A 46 7.94 -10.72 4.53
N SER A 47 6.81 -10.21 5.01
CA SER A 47 6.41 -10.54 6.37
C SER A 47 5.68 -11.88 6.39
N ASN A 48 6.22 -12.84 7.14
CA ASN A 48 5.53 -14.09 7.50
C ASN A 48 4.22 -13.87 8.31
N LEU A 49 3.77 -12.62 8.44
CA LEU A 49 2.55 -12.21 9.13
C LEU A 49 1.30 -12.33 8.25
N PHE A 50 1.48 -12.37 6.94
CA PHE A 50 0.39 -12.75 6.05
C PHE A 50 0.44 -14.27 5.89
N ASP A 51 -0.52 -14.91 6.50
CA ASP A 51 -0.97 -16.19 6.00
C ASP A 51 -1.02 -16.06 4.48
N ASN A 52 -0.24 -16.88 3.78
CA ASN A 52 -0.21 -16.94 2.31
C ASN A 52 -1.59 -16.99 1.66
N SER A 53 -2.65 -17.04 2.46
CA SER A 53 -4.04 -17.10 2.04
C SER A 53 -4.55 -15.88 1.27
N LEU A 54 -3.96 -14.70 1.36
CA LEU A 54 -4.28 -13.55 0.52
C LEU A 54 -3.19 -13.20 -0.51
N SER A 55 -2.00 -13.76 -0.39
CA SER A 55 -0.95 -13.72 -1.42
C SER A 55 -1.21 -14.70 -2.57
N TYR A 56 -2.42 -15.20 -2.68
CA TYR A 56 -2.87 -16.29 -3.55
C TYR A 56 -2.98 -15.95 -5.01
N PHE A 57 -2.09 -15.19 -5.53
CA PHE A 57 -2.00 -15.05 -6.97
C PHE A 57 -0.81 -15.82 -7.57
N ASN A 58 -0.28 -16.78 -6.82
CA ASN A 58 0.56 -17.82 -7.38
C ASN A 58 -0.33 -18.97 -7.89
N ASN A 59 0.00 -19.53 -9.01
CA ASN A 59 -0.55 -20.66 -9.78
C ASN A 59 -1.69 -21.56 -9.21
N GLU A 60 -2.02 -21.46 -7.93
CA GLU A 60 -3.07 -22.25 -7.25
C GLU A 60 -4.47 -21.63 -7.32
N LEU A 61 -4.57 -20.36 -7.73
CA LEU A 61 -5.86 -19.64 -7.76
C LEU A 61 -6.81 -20.15 -8.84
N SER A 62 -6.27 -20.65 -9.93
CA SER A 62 -7.08 -21.20 -10.99
C SER A 62 -7.65 -22.58 -10.66
N SER A 63 -7.08 -23.29 -9.67
CA SER A 63 -7.52 -24.65 -9.35
C SER A 63 -8.70 -24.71 -8.39
N ASN A 64 -8.81 -23.80 -7.41
CA ASN A 64 -9.86 -23.86 -6.40
C ASN A 64 -10.98 -22.85 -6.58
N GLN A 65 -10.75 -21.76 -7.30
CA GLN A 65 -11.74 -20.69 -7.56
C GLN A 65 -12.55 -20.27 -6.32
N ASN A 66 -11.91 -20.20 -5.16
CA ASN A 66 -12.60 -19.86 -3.93
C ASN A 66 -13.18 -18.44 -3.97
N VAL A 67 -14.29 -18.27 -3.30
CA VAL A 67 -14.91 -16.96 -3.08
C VAL A 67 -14.23 -16.29 -1.88
N PHE A 68 -13.82 -15.05 -2.07
CA PHE A 68 -13.28 -14.18 -1.02
C PHE A 68 -14.32 -13.14 -0.63
N ILE A 69 -14.46 -12.89 0.65
CA ILE A 69 -15.21 -11.74 1.15
C ILE A 69 -14.21 -10.64 1.48
N VAL A 70 -14.44 -9.44 0.96
CA VAL A 70 -13.61 -8.27 1.18
C VAL A 70 -14.43 -7.16 1.83
N VAL A 71 -13.91 -6.61 2.92
CA VAL A 71 -14.45 -5.44 3.60
C VAL A 71 -13.59 -4.25 3.15
N LEU A 72 -14.18 -3.35 2.39
CA LEU A 72 -13.51 -2.18 1.82
C LEU A 72 -13.53 -0.98 2.78
N GLU A 73 -14.64 -0.83 3.48
CA GLU A 73 -14.91 0.18 4.51
C GLU A 73 -16.07 -0.29 5.37
N PRO A 74 -16.34 0.28 6.54
CA PRO A 74 -17.50 -0.09 7.35
C PRO A 74 -18.79 -0.07 6.54
N GLY A 75 -19.52 -1.19 6.57
CA GLY A 75 -20.78 -1.36 5.83
C GLY A 75 -20.63 -1.63 4.34
N ARG A 76 -19.42 -1.60 3.79
CA ARG A 76 -19.18 -1.88 2.37
C ARG A 76 -18.42 -3.20 2.19
N VAL A 77 -19.19 -4.25 2.03
CA VAL A 77 -18.68 -5.61 1.90
C VAL A 77 -18.99 -6.15 0.52
N ARG A 78 -18.02 -6.78 -0.11
CA ARG A 78 -18.19 -7.44 -1.41
C ARG A 78 -17.60 -8.84 -1.37
N LYS A 79 -18.05 -9.68 -2.28
CA LYS A 79 -17.42 -10.96 -2.57
C LYS A 79 -16.75 -10.92 -3.94
N ILE A 80 -15.65 -11.63 -4.05
CA ILE A 80 -14.81 -11.71 -5.24
C ILE A 80 -14.47 -13.18 -5.48
N GLN A 81 -14.44 -13.58 -6.74
CA GLN A 81 -13.93 -14.87 -7.17
C GLN A 81 -13.09 -14.69 -8.42
N ILE A 82 -11.87 -15.20 -8.41
CA ILE A 82 -11.01 -15.22 -9.59
C ILE A 82 -11.36 -16.47 -10.41
N LEU A 83 -11.66 -16.26 -11.67
CA LEU A 83 -12.04 -17.32 -12.61
C LEU A 83 -10.86 -17.75 -13.47
N GLU A 84 -10.01 -16.82 -13.86
CA GLU A 84 -8.83 -17.07 -14.68
C GLU A 84 -7.74 -16.04 -14.35
N TYR A 85 -6.50 -16.46 -14.37
CA TYR A 85 -5.34 -15.61 -14.28
C TYR A 85 -4.24 -16.08 -15.22
N THR A 86 -3.74 -15.17 -16.04
CA THR A 86 -2.58 -15.36 -16.93
C THR A 86 -1.65 -14.17 -16.82
N ASN A 87 -0.51 -14.22 -17.50
CA ASN A 87 0.42 -13.09 -17.54
C ASN A 87 -0.14 -11.85 -18.26
N THR A 88 -1.24 -11.99 -19.00
CA THR A 88 -1.82 -10.92 -19.82
C THR A 88 -3.22 -10.52 -19.40
N LYS A 89 -3.90 -11.33 -18.60
CA LYS A 89 -5.28 -11.03 -18.17
C LYS A 89 -5.63 -11.65 -16.83
N VAL A 90 -6.61 -11.06 -16.19
CA VAL A 90 -7.34 -11.63 -15.05
C VAL A 90 -8.82 -11.61 -15.37
N VAL A 91 -9.50 -12.74 -15.20
CA VAL A 91 -10.96 -12.82 -15.24
C VAL A 91 -11.45 -13.03 -13.83
N PHE A 92 -12.30 -12.15 -13.36
CA PHE A 92 -12.90 -12.29 -12.03
C PHE A 92 -14.35 -11.85 -12.04
N ARG A 93 -15.10 -12.33 -11.08
CA ARG A 93 -16.44 -11.80 -10.80
C ARG A 93 -16.51 -11.26 -9.39
N HIS A 94 -17.35 -10.27 -9.20
CA HIS A 94 -17.60 -9.67 -7.91
C HIS A 94 -19.07 -9.27 -7.77
N GLY A 95 -19.52 -9.07 -6.56
CA GLY A 95 -20.88 -8.65 -6.25
C GLY A 95 -21.04 -8.33 -4.78
N ASN A 96 -22.25 -7.94 -4.41
CA ASN A 96 -22.62 -7.87 -3.00
C ASN A 96 -22.73 -9.27 -2.40
N ILE A 97 -22.63 -9.36 -1.09
CA ILE A 97 -22.68 -10.65 -0.38
C ILE A 97 -24.02 -11.39 -0.51
N ASP A 98 -25.07 -10.67 -0.90
CA ASP A 98 -26.44 -11.18 -1.16
C ASP A 98 -26.68 -11.56 -2.61
N ASN A 99 -25.65 -11.61 -3.46
CA ASN A 99 -25.69 -11.85 -4.90
C ASN A 99 -26.21 -10.69 -5.76
N THR A 100 -26.59 -9.58 -5.20
CA THR A 100 -26.93 -8.41 -6.00
C THR A 100 -25.66 -7.75 -6.54
N ASP A 101 -25.82 -6.91 -7.57
CA ASP A 101 -24.74 -6.14 -8.18
C ASP A 101 -23.57 -6.99 -8.68
N THR A 102 -23.86 -8.19 -9.18
CA THR A 102 -22.86 -9.13 -9.69
C THR A 102 -22.39 -8.75 -11.09
N VAL A 103 -21.08 -8.68 -11.26
CA VAL A 103 -20.40 -8.38 -12.53
C VAL A 103 -19.25 -9.36 -12.74
N THR A 104 -19.10 -9.86 -13.98
CA THR A 104 -17.90 -10.58 -14.42
C THR A 104 -17.04 -9.63 -15.25
N VAL A 105 -15.78 -9.55 -14.90
CA VAL A 105 -14.80 -8.62 -15.47
C VAL A 105 -13.67 -9.40 -16.11
N THR A 106 -13.29 -9.01 -17.32
CA THR A 106 -12.03 -9.42 -17.94
C THR A 106 -11.09 -8.22 -17.95
N MET A 107 -10.01 -8.31 -17.18
CA MET A 107 -9.01 -7.28 -17.09
C MET A 107 -7.77 -7.68 -17.88
N THR A 108 -7.47 -6.95 -18.96
CA THR A 108 -6.18 -7.04 -19.63
C THR A 108 -5.12 -6.36 -18.78
N LEU A 109 -4.03 -7.07 -18.52
CA LEU A 109 -2.91 -6.52 -17.73
C LEU A 109 -2.02 -5.70 -18.64
N ASN A 110 -1.79 -4.46 -18.24
CA ASN A 110 -0.82 -3.59 -18.93
C ASN A 110 0.59 -3.86 -18.36
N PRO A 111 1.53 -4.40 -19.16
CA PRO A 111 2.88 -4.72 -18.68
C PRO A 111 3.71 -3.48 -18.34
N ASN A 112 3.28 -2.29 -18.79
CA ASN A 112 3.95 -1.03 -18.48
C ASN A 112 3.52 -0.43 -17.15
N ASN A 113 2.59 -1.05 -16.44
CA ASN A 113 2.16 -0.63 -15.11
C ASN A 113 2.72 -1.59 -14.05
N ASN A 114 3.09 -1.07 -12.89
CA ASN A 114 3.44 -1.92 -11.74
C ASN A 114 2.18 -2.64 -11.22
N TYR A 115 1.04 -1.94 -11.24
CA TYR A 115 -0.25 -2.45 -10.80
C TYR A 115 -1.35 -2.10 -11.80
N ASN A 116 -2.34 -2.97 -11.91
CA ASN A 116 -3.55 -2.73 -12.68
C ASN A 116 -4.72 -2.57 -11.71
N TYR A 117 -5.48 -1.49 -11.85
CA TYR A 117 -6.49 -1.07 -10.88
C TYR A 117 -7.90 -1.23 -11.43
N TYR A 118 -8.81 -1.69 -10.58
CA TYR A 118 -10.22 -1.80 -10.87
C TYR A 118 -11.05 -1.19 -9.73
N SER A 119 -11.98 -0.33 -10.07
CA SER A 119 -12.91 0.30 -9.14
C SER A 119 -14.22 -0.50 -9.05
N PHE A 120 -14.50 -1.08 -7.89
CA PHE A 120 -15.81 -1.69 -7.66
C PHE A 120 -16.98 -0.71 -7.69
N LYS A 121 -16.72 0.57 -7.39
CA LYS A 121 -17.73 1.63 -7.44
C LYS A 121 -18.09 1.97 -8.88
N ASN A 122 -17.09 2.19 -9.70
CA ASN A 122 -17.28 2.61 -11.09
C ASN A 122 -17.50 1.40 -12.02
N LYS A 123 -17.19 0.19 -11.56
CA LYS A 123 -17.18 -1.07 -12.33
C LYS A 123 -16.32 -0.98 -13.58
N ASP A 124 -15.20 -0.29 -13.46
CA ASP A 124 -14.31 0.01 -14.57
C ASP A 124 -12.85 0.07 -14.12
N PHE A 125 -11.96 0.05 -15.10
CA PHE A 125 -10.53 0.25 -14.88
C PHE A 125 -10.26 1.68 -14.46
N VAL A 126 -9.23 1.84 -13.62
CA VAL A 126 -8.79 3.14 -13.15
C VAL A 126 -7.31 3.28 -13.45
N LEU A 127 -6.94 4.35 -14.13
CA LEU A 127 -5.55 4.71 -14.30
C LEU A 127 -5.09 5.49 -13.06
N VAL A 128 -4.21 4.90 -12.28
CA VAL A 128 -3.65 5.50 -11.05
C VAL A 128 -2.19 5.83 -11.24
N GLU A 129 -1.43 4.92 -11.86
CA GLU A 129 -0.02 5.12 -12.15
C GLU A 129 0.19 5.92 -13.44
N PRO A 130 1.33 6.64 -13.56
CA PRO A 130 1.79 7.13 -14.84
C PRO A 130 1.89 5.99 -15.88
N ALA A 131 1.69 6.31 -17.14
CA ALA A 131 1.63 5.33 -18.24
C ALA A 131 2.90 4.46 -18.42
N ASN A 132 4.01 4.83 -17.79
CA ASN A 132 5.27 4.08 -17.79
C ASN A 132 5.70 3.83 -16.34
N ASN A 133 5.78 2.57 -15.94
CA ASN A 133 6.21 2.15 -14.61
C ASN A 133 7.66 2.54 -14.25
N THR A 134 8.46 3.01 -15.20
CA THR A 134 9.82 3.51 -14.96
C THR A 134 9.89 5.04 -14.89
N SER A 135 8.80 5.75 -15.10
CA SER A 135 8.76 7.22 -15.18
C SER A 135 8.71 7.94 -13.84
N TRP A 136 8.57 7.20 -12.74
CA TRP A 136 8.51 7.76 -11.40
C TRP A 136 9.41 6.98 -10.43
N ASP A 137 9.80 7.58 -9.33
CA ASP A 137 10.75 7.04 -8.35
C ASP A 137 10.11 6.79 -6.99
N ILE A 138 9.27 7.71 -6.54
CA ILE A 138 8.65 7.70 -5.21
C ILE A 138 7.17 8.02 -5.34
N GLU A 139 6.34 7.25 -4.65
CA GLU A 139 4.91 7.48 -4.52
C GLU A 139 4.58 7.91 -3.08
N PHE A 140 3.86 9.01 -2.92
CA PHE A 140 3.26 9.41 -1.65
C PHE A 140 1.86 8.84 -1.56
N THR A 141 1.67 7.89 -0.65
CA THR A 141 0.42 7.12 -0.58
C THR A 141 0.05 6.75 0.85
N LYS A 142 -1.18 6.27 0.99
CA LYS A 142 -1.64 5.63 2.23
C LYS A 142 -1.50 4.12 2.09
N TYR A 143 -0.97 3.47 3.11
CA TYR A 143 -0.87 2.01 3.16
C TYR A 143 -1.06 1.51 4.59
N THR A 144 -1.36 0.22 4.72
CA THR A 144 -1.48 -0.43 6.02
C THR A 144 -0.14 -0.99 6.44
N THR A 145 0.26 -0.73 7.67
CA THR A 145 1.46 -1.32 8.27
C THR A 145 1.18 -1.78 9.70
N LEU A 146 2.03 -2.66 10.20
CA LEU A 146 1.96 -3.13 11.57
C LEU A 146 2.74 -2.16 12.46
N LEU A 147 2.03 -1.46 13.34
CA LEU A 147 2.65 -0.63 14.36
C LEU A 147 2.86 -1.45 15.64
N THR A 148 4.08 -1.42 16.15
CA THR A 148 4.47 -2.05 17.42
C THR A 148 4.59 -1.03 18.56
N GLU A 149 4.18 0.20 18.31
CA GLU A 149 4.22 1.30 19.25
C GLU A 149 3.09 1.17 20.28
N PHE A 150 3.22 1.86 21.42
CA PHE A 150 2.20 1.92 22.47
C PHE A 150 1.86 0.59 23.17
N ASN A 151 2.82 -0.31 23.32
CA ASN A 151 2.62 -1.63 23.97
C ASN A 151 1.54 -2.51 23.34
N SER A 152 1.18 -2.23 22.09
CA SER A 152 0.23 -3.04 21.35
C SER A 152 0.63 -3.12 19.88
N THR A 153 0.56 -4.32 19.34
CA THR A 153 0.77 -4.57 17.91
C THR A 153 -0.57 -4.42 17.19
N LYS A 154 -0.69 -3.41 16.34
CA LYS A 154 -1.93 -3.16 15.59
C LYS A 154 -1.65 -2.81 14.14
N TYR A 155 -2.48 -3.31 13.24
CA TYR A 155 -2.52 -2.80 11.88
C TYR A 155 -3.08 -1.38 11.86
N TYR A 156 -2.36 -0.49 11.18
CA TYR A 156 -2.73 0.92 11.12
C TYR A 156 -2.49 1.48 9.72
N GLY A 157 -3.39 2.35 9.27
CA GLY A 157 -3.23 3.07 8.02
C GLY A 157 -2.33 4.28 8.19
N VAL A 158 -1.20 4.28 7.51
CA VAL A 158 -0.23 5.37 7.54
C VAL A 158 -0.15 6.07 6.18
N THR A 159 0.23 7.34 6.18
CA THR A 159 0.65 8.04 4.98
C THR A 159 2.17 8.08 4.94
N GLY A 160 2.76 7.63 3.86
CA GLY A 160 4.21 7.58 3.71
C GLY A 160 4.65 7.71 2.26
N ALA A 161 5.94 7.52 2.06
CA ALA A 161 6.59 7.50 0.76
C ALA A 161 7.13 6.08 0.50
N ILE A 162 6.84 5.55 -0.67
CA ILE A 162 7.32 4.23 -1.10
C ILE A 162 8.13 4.36 -2.38
N PHE A 163 9.11 3.49 -2.54
CA PHE A 163 9.85 3.40 -3.80
C PHE A 163 9.02 2.73 -4.90
N ASN A 164 9.35 3.08 -6.12
CA ASN A 164 8.77 2.42 -7.29
C ASN A 164 9.14 0.93 -7.31
N PRO A 165 8.17 -0.01 -7.29
CA PRO A 165 8.44 -1.45 -7.29
C PRO A 165 9.06 -1.96 -8.59
N GLY A 166 8.94 -1.21 -9.70
CA GLY A 166 9.58 -1.52 -10.98
C GLY A 166 11.07 -1.17 -11.05
N LYS A 167 11.60 -0.50 -10.01
CA LYS A 167 13.00 -0.08 -9.89
C LYS A 167 13.70 -0.76 -8.71
N LYS A 168 15.02 -0.88 -8.79
CA LYS A 168 15.82 -1.51 -7.72
C LYS A 168 16.53 -0.47 -6.87
N PHE A 169 15.77 0.33 -6.14
CA PHE A 169 16.36 1.28 -5.22
C PHE A 169 17.03 0.59 -4.04
N GLN A 170 18.18 1.14 -3.66
CA GLN A 170 18.83 0.85 -2.38
C GLN A 170 18.83 2.12 -1.54
N TYR A 171 18.74 1.99 -0.24
CA TYR A 171 18.66 3.13 0.65
C TYR A 171 19.32 2.87 2.00
N THR A 172 19.63 3.96 2.67
CA THR A 172 19.86 4.05 4.12
C THR A 172 19.46 5.46 4.58
N PHE A 173 19.58 5.74 5.86
CA PHE A 173 19.41 7.11 6.35
C PHE A 173 20.39 7.41 7.46
N LEU A 174 20.67 8.69 7.64
CA LEU A 174 21.47 9.25 8.72
C LEU A 174 20.59 10.15 9.56
N GLU A 175 20.63 9.99 10.87
CA GLU A 175 19.88 10.84 11.80
C GLU A 175 20.68 12.05 12.19
N ASN A 176 20.01 13.20 12.36
CA ASN A 176 20.61 14.48 12.77
C ASN A 176 21.76 14.96 11.86
N ILE A 177 21.72 14.62 10.60
CA ILE A 177 22.67 15.07 9.57
C ILE A 177 21.94 15.95 8.57
N ASN A 178 22.49 17.14 8.29
CA ASN A 178 21.96 18.00 7.25
C ASN A 178 22.24 17.41 5.88
N ILE A 179 21.33 17.60 4.94
CA ILE A 179 21.44 17.09 3.59
C ILE A 179 22.71 17.60 2.87
N ASN A 180 23.16 18.81 3.17
CA ASN A 180 24.36 19.40 2.59
C ASN A 180 25.68 18.85 3.19
N ASP A 181 25.62 18.10 4.29
CA ASP A 181 26.78 17.46 4.92
C ASP A 181 27.03 16.04 4.41
N VAL A 182 26.29 15.61 3.38
CA VAL A 182 26.42 14.31 2.74
C VAL A 182 26.93 14.50 1.31
N ASP A 183 28.17 14.10 1.09
CA ASP A 183 28.78 14.04 -0.23
C ASP A 183 28.77 12.60 -0.79
N LEU A 184 29.23 12.42 -2.04
CA LEU A 184 29.31 11.13 -2.70
C LEU A 184 30.23 10.15 -1.96
N ALA A 185 31.34 10.62 -1.38
CA ALA A 185 32.28 9.77 -0.66
C ALA A 185 31.62 9.17 0.58
N LYS A 186 30.92 10.00 1.36
CA LYS A 186 30.13 9.56 2.52
C LYS A 186 29.02 8.64 2.11
N ALA A 187 28.23 9.00 1.11
CA ALA A 187 27.08 8.19 0.64
C ALA A 187 27.53 6.80 0.16
N SER A 188 28.61 6.73 -0.61
CA SER A 188 29.14 5.47 -1.17
C SER A 188 29.78 4.55 -0.13
N SER A 189 30.20 5.07 1.02
CA SER A 189 30.79 4.30 2.11
C SER A 189 29.76 3.59 3.00
N LEU A 190 28.46 3.89 2.83
CA LEU A 190 27.40 3.38 3.69
C LEU A 190 26.85 2.02 3.21
N SER A 191 26.45 1.19 4.14
CA SER A 191 25.69 -0.03 3.83
C SER A 191 24.25 0.33 3.46
N LEU A 192 23.83 -0.09 2.27
CA LEU A 192 22.49 0.16 1.74
C LEU A 192 21.63 -1.08 1.85
N LYS A 193 20.31 -0.89 2.04
CA LYS A 193 19.28 -1.93 2.10
C LYS A 193 18.35 -1.80 0.89
N THR A 194 17.67 -2.87 0.54
CA THR A 194 16.60 -2.87 -0.46
C THR A 194 15.27 -3.14 0.23
N ASP A 195 14.37 -2.16 0.19
CA ASP A 195 13.03 -2.28 0.74
C ASP A 195 12.13 -1.22 0.09
N LEU A 196 10.95 -1.62 -0.36
CA LEU A 196 9.96 -0.69 -0.93
C LEU A 196 9.53 0.37 0.07
N LEU A 197 9.47 0.03 1.35
CA LEU A 197 9.11 0.92 2.45
C LEU A 197 10.31 1.65 3.04
N GLY A 198 11.41 1.71 2.33
CA GLY A 198 12.66 2.26 2.84
C GLY A 198 12.59 3.70 3.34
N ILE A 199 11.79 4.55 2.71
CA ILE A 199 11.43 5.86 3.24
C ILE A 199 10.28 5.69 4.25
N GLY A 200 9.20 5.03 3.82
CA GLY A 200 8.09 4.68 4.68
C GLY A 200 7.33 5.88 5.23
N TYR A 201 6.82 5.73 6.46
CA TYR A 201 6.07 6.78 7.17
C TYR A 201 6.90 7.44 8.30
N SER A 202 8.02 6.84 8.69
CA SER A 202 8.77 7.18 9.91
C SER A 202 9.62 8.46 9.81
N TRP A 203 9.60 9.15 8.66
CA TRP A 203 10.22 10.45 8.49
C TRP A 203 9.45 11.58 9.19
N LYS A 204 8.27 11.28 9.72
CA LYS A 204 7.45 12.18 10.54
C LYS A 204 6.87 11.43 11.73
N LYS A 205 6.70 12.13 12.83
CA LYS A 205 6.13 11.61 14.06
C LYS A 205 4.94 12.46 14.48
N PHE A 206 3.87 11.82 14.90
CA PHE A 206 2.73 12.54 15.43
C PHE A 206 3.11 13.26 16.73
N SER A 207 3.04 14.60 16.72
CA SER A 207 3.36 15.42 17.87
C SER A 207 2.11 15.66 18.71
N SER A 208 1.70 14.69 19.52
CA SER A 208 0.70 14.93 20.56
C SER A 208 1.41 15.08 21.93
N PRO A 209 1.00 16.04 22.81
CA PRO A 209 -0.20 15.83 23.61
C PRO A 209 -1.30 16.88 23.48
N THR A 210 -1.17 17.86 22.64
CA THR A 210 -2.13 18.98 22.58
C THR A 210 -3.27 18.80 21.58
N ASN A 211 -3.37 17.66 20.90
CA ASN A 211 -4.40 17.36 19.89
C ASN A 211 -4.51 18.33 18.70
N ASP A 212 -3.52 19.18 18.48
CA ASP A 212 -3.48 20.05 17.32
C ASP A 212 -3.25 19.30 15.99
N GLY A 213 -2.95 17.99 16.10
CA GLY A 213 -2.82 17.11 14.97
C GLY A 213 -1.61 17.37 14.07
N PHE A 214 -0.59 18.07 14.58
CA PHE A 214 0.64 18.33 13.84
C PHE A 214 1.57 17.12 13.83
N TYR A 215 2.42 17.07 12.81
CA TYR A 215 3.50 16.11 12.71
C TYR A 215 4.83 16.84 12.86
N ALA A 216 5.67 16.36 13.76
CA ALA A 216 7.08 16.73 13.78
C ALA A 216 7.81 15.95 12.68
N ILE A 217 8.69 16.63 11.95
CA ILE A 217 9.56 15.98 10.97
C ILE A 217 10.80 15.47 11.71
N GLU A 218 11.10 14.20 11.50
CA GLU A 218 12.32 13.59 12.06
C GLU A 218 13.55 14.14 11.33
N PRO A 219 14.60 14.56 12.03
CA PRO A 219 15.79 15.14 11.44
C PRO A 219 16.65 14.05 10.78
N ARG A 220 16.21 13.60 9.62
CA ARG A 220 16.74 12.43 8.92
C ARG A 220 17.04 12.74 7.47
N THR A 221 18.27 12.43 7.03
CA THR A 221 18.66 12.47 5.62
C THR A 221 18.73 11.06 5.07
N TYR A 222 17.89 10.76 4.09
CA TYR A 222 17.92 9.51 3.34
C TYR A 222 18.96 9.59 2.26
N ILE A 223 19.74 8.52 2.11
CA ILE A 223 20.63 8.26 0.99
C ILE A 223 19.97 7.20 0.13
N VAL A 224 19.70 7.53 -1.12
CA VAL A 224 19.03 6.66 -2.08
C VAL A 224 19.96 6.43 -3.24
N LYS A 225 20.11 5.16 -3.65
CA LYS A 225 20.89 4.78 -4.82
C LYS A 225 19.96 4.16 -5.87
N ASP A 226 20.01 4.73 -7.07
CA ASP A 226 19.41 4.16 -8.28
C ASP A 226 20.54 3.80 -9.26
N SER A 227 20.74 2.51 -9.49
CA SER A 227 21.84 1.99 -10.33
C SER A 227 23.21 2.48 -9.85
N SER A 228 23.84 3.43 -10.53
CA SER A 228 25.14 4.02 -10.16
C SER A 228 25.04 5.40 -9.53
N LYS A 229 23.85 5.99 -9.48
CA LYS A 229 23.65 7.37 -9.00
C LYS A 229 23.19 7.39 -7.55
N TYR A 230 23.67 8.36 -6.82
CA TYR A 230 23.29 8.62 -5.43
C TYR A 230 22.53 9.92 -5.32
N TYR A 231 21.52 9.89 -4.48
CA TYR A 231 20.67 11.04 -4.15
C TYR A 231 20.55 11.15 -2.64
N THR A 232 20.36 12.36 -2.15
CA THR A 232 19.93 12.58 -0.77
C THR A 232 18.54 13.19 -0.76
N ILE A 233 17.73 12.81 0.22
CA ILE A 233 16.38 13.33 0.44
C ILE A 233 16.24 13.67 1.93
N GLN A 234 15.78 14.88 2.22
CA GLN A 234 15.47 15.32 3.58
C GLN A 234 14.09 15.96 3.60
N PHE A 235 13.17 15.38 4.34
CA PHE A 235 11.83 15.94 4.50
C PHE A 235 11.90 17.17 5.40
N THR A 236 11.09 18.19 5.06
CA THR A 236 11.03 19.46 5.79
C THR A 236 9.64 19.70 6.38
N GLU A 237 8.58 19.24 5.70
CA GLU A 237 7.20 19.46 6.16
C GLU A 237 6.26 18.35 5.67
N PHE A 238 5.11 18.23 6.37
CA PHE A 238 3.99 17.36 5.96
C PHE A 238 2.66 18.13 5.89
N SER A 239 2.64 19.35 6.33
CA SER A 239 1.42 20.16 6.43
C SER A 239 1.59 21.49 5.69
N LYS A 240 0.49 22.09 5.28
CA LYS A 240 0.47 23.42 4.64
C LYS A 240 -0.65 24.26 5.22
N LEU A 241 -0.41 25.55 5.42
CA LEU A 241 -1.43 26.51 5.78
C LEU A 241 -2.25 26.89 4.54
N ILE A 242 -3.55 26.57 4.54
CA ILE A 242 -4.48 26.89 3.48
C ILE A 242 -5.69 27.61 4.07
N GLY A 243 -5.94 28.85 3.63
CA GLY A 243 -7.08 29.64 4.12
C GLY A 243 -7.12 29.86 5.65
N GLY A 244 -5.98 29.87 6.32
CA GLY A 244 -5.87 30.00 7.77
C GLY A 244 -6.00 28.69 8.56
N THR A 245 -6.19 27.56 7.85
CA THR A 245 -6.26 26.20 8.46
C THR A 245 -5.04 25.40 8.03
N THR A 246 -4.44 24.68 8.98
CA THR A 246 -3.34 23.75 8.67
C THR A 246 -3.90 22.43 8.13
N GLU A 247 -3.59 22.14 6.88
CA GLU A 247 -3.97 20.89 6.21
C GLU A 247 -2.78 19.93 6.13
N LYS A 248 -3.05 18.63 6.30
CA LYS A 248 -2.06 17.55 6.25
C LYS A 248 -2.03 16.91 4.86
N GLY A 249 -0.92 16.23 4.55
CA GLY A 249 -0.78 15.50 3.30
C GLY A 249 -0.03 16.29 2.22
N TYR A 250 0.71 17.31 2.61
CA TYR A 250 1.56 18.14 1.75
C TYR A 250 3.04 17.92 2.08
N PRO A 251 3.62 16.76 1.72
CA PRO A 251 5.04 16.51 1.98
C PRO A 251 5.91 17.47 1.20
N GLN A 252 6.87 18.08 1.91
CA GLN A 252 7.92 18.89 1.30
C GLN A 252 9.26 18.27 1.65
N PHE A 253 10.20 18.32 0.72
CA PHE A 253 11.53 17.77 0.90
C PHE A 253 12.57 18.48 0.04
N LEU A 254 13.81 18.42 0.49
CA LEU A 254 14.99 18.80 -0.26
C LEU A 254 15.58 17.55 -0.92
N GLN A 255 16.21 17.72 -2.08
CA GLN A 255 16.92 16.67 -2.79
C GLN A 255 18.22 17.20 -3.38
N ASN A 256 19.31 16.44 -3.23
CA ASN A 256 20.55 16.66 -3.93
C ASN A 256 20.94 15.45 -4.76
N ASN A 257 21.58 15.68 -5.88
CA ASN A 257 22.29 14.67 -6.67
C ASN A 257 23.76 14.68 -6.24
N LEU A 258 24.33 13.50 -5.95
CA LEU A 258 25.69 13.36 -5.47
C LEU A 258 26.65 12.85 -6.55
#